data_e68e113d88bbc7ac64ab93ef8fe13463
#
_entry.id   e68e113d88bbc7ac64ab93ef8fe13463
#
_cell.length_a   1.000
_cell.length_b   1.000
_cell.length_c   1.000
_cell.angle_alpha   90.00
_cell.angle_beta   90.00
_cell.angle_gamma   90.00
#
_symmetry.space_group_name_H-M   'P 1'
#
loop_
_entity.id
_entity.type
_entity.pdbx_description
1 polymer ?
#
loop_
_entity_poly.entity_id
_entity_poly.type
_entity_poly.pdbx_seq_one_letter_code
_entity_poly.pdbx_strand_id
1 'polypeptide(L)'
;EEQEELRKMVRSFLENKSAEEAVREQMETSNGYDAAVWGQMGSEMALQGIAIPEEFGGQGYSFIELGVVLEEMGRALLCAPYFSSVVLAANTLLLSGDDAAKKAHLPGIAAGETIATLATTEPSGRWDEAGITIEAKGSGSDFTISGTKSFVLDGHTANLIIVAARTGKGVSLFAVDGNASGLTRTALSTMDQTRKQAKLEFNNTPAKLIGTEGKGWDVLSQ
;
A
#
# COMPACT_ATOMS: atom_id res chain seq x y z
N GLU A 1 21.05 3.61 -20.25
CA GLU A 1 21.23 5.09 -20.19
C GLU A 1 20.05 5.74 -19.46
N GLU A 2 18.81 5.48 -19.87
CA GLU A 2 17.60 6.03 -19.24
C GLU A 2 17.48 5.68 -17.76
N GLN A 3 17.73 4.44 -17.37
CA GLN A 3 17.71 4.01 -15.97
C GLN A 3 18.76 4.71 -15.12
N GLU A 4 19.92 5.02 -15.69
CA GLU A 4 20.97 5.76 -14.99
C GLU A 4 20.60 7.24 -14.81
N GLU A 5 19.90 7.84 -15.76
CA GLU A 5 19.37 9.19 -15.62
C GLU A 5 18.26 9.24 -14.57
N LEU A 6 17.35 8.24 -14.57
CA LEU A 6 16.33 8.10 -13.52
C LEU A 6 16.99 8.01 -12.14
N ARG A 7 18.01 7.15 -11.99
CA ARG A 7 18.77 6.99 -10.74
C ARG A 7 19.34 8.33 -10.25
N LYS A 8 20.00 9.07 -11.13
CA LYS A 8 20.59 10.38 -10.79
C LYS A 8 19.53 11.39 -10.36
N MET A 9 18.41 11.43 -11.08
CA MET A 9 17.30 12.32 -10.77
C MET A 9 16.71 12.02 -9.39
N VAL A 10 16.39 10.75 -9.12
CA VAL A 10 15.83 10.31 -7.83
C VAL A 10 16.83 10.56 -6.70
N ARG A 11 18.11 10.22 -6.91
CA ARG A 11 19.19 10.45 -5.94
C ARG A 11 19.30 11.93 -5.57
N SER A 12 19.37 12.81 -6.57
CA SER A 12 19.47 14.26 -6.34
C SER A 12 18.27 14.82 -5.56
N PHE A 13 17.07 14.35 -5.89
CA PHE A 13 15.87 14.72 -5.14
C PHE A 13 15.97 14.27 -3.68
N LEU A 14 16.35 13.02 -3.43
CA LEU A 14 16.40 12.46 -2.08
C LEU A 14 17.55 13.03 -1.23
N GLU A 15 18.68 13.41 -1.83
CA GLU A 15 19.76 14.12 -1.12
C GLU A 15 19.27 15.45 -0.55
N ASN A 16 18.33 16.10 -1.23
CA ASN A 16 17.75 17.36 -0.77
C ASN A 16 16.55 17.18 0.17
N LYS A 17 15.77 16.09 0.03
CA LYS A 17 14.49 15.92 0.72
C LYS A 17 14.51 14.85 1.83
N SER A 18 15.48 13.97 1.82
CA SER A 18 15.64 12.87 2.78
C SER A 18 17.04 12.83 3.37
N ALA A 19 17.59 13.99 3.71
CA ALA A 19 18.80 14.10 4.50
C ALA A 19 18.57 13.52 5.91
N GLU A 20 19.64 13.18 6.63
CA GLU A 20 19.56 12.53 7.95
C GLU A 20 18.64 13.27 8.93
N GLU A 21 18.70 14.60 8.96
CA GLU A 21 17.85 15.42 9.83
C GLU A 21 16.36 15.25 9.49
N ALA A 22 16.01 15.26 8.20
CA ALA A 22 14.65 15.06 7.74
C ALA A 22 14.13 13.64 8.07
N VAL A 23 14.98 12.62 7.91
CA VAL A 23 14.64 11.25 8.32
C VAL A 23 14.35 11.19 9.82
N ARG A 24 15.22 11.74 10.64
CA ARG A 24 15.04 11.77 12.10
C ARG A 24 13.78 12.52 12.51
N GLU A 25 13.49 13.64 11.86
CA GLU A 25 12.26 14.40 12.11
C GLU A 25 11.02 13.54 11.82
N GLN A 26 10.97 12.88 10.67
CA GLN A 26 9.80 12.06 10.29
C GLN A 26 9.65 10.80 11.15
N MET A 27 10.74 10.24 11.66
CA MET A 27 10.69 9.14 12.64
C MET A 27 9.90 9.50 13.89
N GLU A 28 9.96 10.76 14.33
CA GLU A 28 9.27 11.26 15.54
C GLU A 28 7.81 11.65 15.29
N THR A 29 7.40 11.86 14.03
CA THR A 29 6.01 12.22 13.73
C THR A 29 5.08 11.03 13.78
N SER A 30 3.82 11.25 14.13
CA SER A 30 2.78 10.18 14.10
C SER A 30 2.49 9.72 12.68
N ASN A 31 2.51 10.61 11.70
CA ASN A 31 2.28 10.26 10.30
C ASN A 31 3.45 9.48 9.69
N GLY A 32 4.68 9.79 10.11
CA GLY A 32 5.88 9.10 9.65
C GLY A 32 6.37 9.50 8.25
N TYR A 33 5.88 10.60 7.69
CA TYR A 33 6.32 11.14 6.41
C TYR A 33 5.97 12.63 6.27
N ASP A 34 6.70 13.33 5.39
CA ASP A 34 6.43 14.71 5.01
C ASP A 34 5.44 14.74 3.83
N ALA A 35 4.25 15.31 4.05
CA ALA A 35 3.21 15.39 3.04
C ALA A 35 3.59 16.26 1.83
N ALA A 36 4.43 17.31 2.03
CA ALA A 36 4.91 18.15 0.94
C ALA A 36 5.89 17.38 0.05
N VAL A 37 6.81 16.63 0.63
CA VAL A 37 7.74 15.76 -0.10
C VAL A 37 6.97 14.67 -0.85
N TRP A 38 5.99 14.03 -0.22
CA TRP A 38 5.12 13.05 -0.86
C TRP A 38 4.38 13.64 -2.07
N GLY A 39 3.84 14.85 -1.94
CA GLY A 39 3.19 15.57 -3.04
C GLY A 39 4.14 15.88 -4.19
N GLN A 40 5.36 16.34 -3.90
CA GLN A 40 6.39 16.63 -4.91
C GLN A 40 6.82 15.37 -5.68
N MET A 41 6.94 14.24 -5.01
CA MET A 41 7.25 12.96 -5.66
C MET A 41 6.20 12.59 -6.73
N GLY A 42 4.94 12.91 -6.51
CA GLY A 42 3.86 12.69 -7.47
C GLY A 42 3.80 13.77 -8.55
N SER A 43 3.70 15.04 -8.16
CA SER A 43 3.42 16.13 -9.08
C SER A 43 4.61 16.54 -9.96
N GLU A 44 5.84 16.41 -9.44
CA GLU A 44 7.05 16.86 -10.16
C GLU A 44 7.79 15.68 -10.81
N MET A 45 7.74 14.50 -10.24
CA MET A 45 8.55 13.35 -10.66
C MET A 45 7.73 12.12 -11.07
N ALA A 46 6.42 12.13 -10.84
CA ALA A 46 5.49 11.03 -11.15
C ALA A 46 5.94 9.64 -10.59
N LEU A 47 6.64 9.63 -9.45
CA LEU A 47 7.24 8.41 -8.91
C LEU A 47 6.20 7.39 -8.44
N GLN A 48 5.07 7.84 -7.88
CA GLN A 48 4.02 6.93 -7.44
C GLN A 48 3.37 6.15 -8.59
N GLY A 49 3.37 6.74 -9.79
CA GLY A 49 2.82 6.13 -10.99
C GLY A 49 3.84 5.38 -11.85
N ILE A 50 5.10 5.27 -11.43
CA ILE A 50 6.19 4.83 -12.33
C ILE A 50 5.90 3.49 -13.04
N ALA A 51 5.41 2.49 -12.33
CA ALA A 51 5.10 1.17 -12.87
C ALA A 51 3.58 0.91 -13.09
N ILE A 52 2.75 1.93 -12.87
CA ILE A 52 1.32 1.86 -13.17
C ILE A 52 1.13 2.14 -14.68
N PRO A 53 0.32 1.34 -15.40
CA PRO A 53 0.04 1.58 -16.81
C PRO A 53 -0.52 2.99 -17.10
N GLU A 54 -0.21 3.52 -18.26
CA GLU A 54 -0.66 4.86 -18.70
C GLU A 54 -2.18 5.00 -18.71
N GLU A 55 -2.91 3.93 -19.04
CA GLU A 55 -4.38 3.92 -19.02
C GLU A 55 -4.98 4.19 -17.64
N PHE A 56 -4.20 4.01 -16.57
CA PHE A 56 -4.56 4.34 -15.18
C PHE A 56 -3.81 5.56 -14.64
N GLY A 57 -3.25 6.38 -15.51
CA GLY A 57 -2.57 7.63 -15.14
C GLY A 57 -1.12 7.44 -14.68
N GLY A 58 -0.53 6.28 -14.87
CA GLY A 58 0.87 5.99 -14.57
C GLY A 58 1.80 6.31 -15.73
N GLN A 59 3.08 5.94 -15.57
CA GLN A 59 4.14 6.14 -16.56
C GLN A 59 4.40 4.91 -17.43
N GLY A 60 3.84 3.75 -17.07
CA GLY A 60 3.96 2.51 -17.84
C GLY A 60 5.37 1.90 -17.88
N TYR A 61 6.28 2.31 -16.98
CA TYR A 61 7.60 1.70 -16.87
C TYR A 61 7.54 0.29 -16.26
N SER A 62 8.66 -0.40 -16.30
CA SER A 62 8.79 -1.77 -15.79
C SER A 62 9.16 -1.82 -14.30
N PHE A 63 9.23 -3.05 -13.76
CA PHE A 63 9.78 -3.28 -12.43
C PHE A 63 11.28 -2.96 -12.31
N ILE A 64 12.00 -2.82 -13.42
CA ILE A 64 13.41 -2.42 -13.38
C ILE A 64 13.51 -0.96 -12.94
N GLU A 65 12.71 -0.07 -13.53
CA GLU A 65 12.66 1.35 -13.15
C GLU A 65 12.12 1.53 -11.74
N LEU A 66 11.09 0.78 -11.36
CA LEU A 66 10.59 0.75 -9.98
C LEU A 66 11.69 0.31 -9.01
N GLY A 67 12.48 -0.71 -9.38
CA GLY A 67 13.60 -1.19 -8.59
C GLY A 67 14.68 -0.12 -8.38
N VAL A 68 15.01 0.65 -9.43
CA VAL A 68 15.95 1.79 -9.34
C VAL A 68 15.45 2.83 -8.32
N VAL A 69 14.17 3.17 -8.37
CA VAL A 69 13.56 4.13 -7.43
C VAL A 69 13.63 3.59 -5.99
N LEU A 70 13.25 2.35 -5.78
CA LEU A 70 13.26 1.72 -4.45
C LEU A 70 14.68 1.62 -3.87
N GLU A 71 15.68 1.33 -4.70
CA GLU A 71 17.08 1.29 -4.27
C GLU A 71 17.55 2.66 -3.74
N GLU A 72 17.24 3.74 -4.47
CA GLU A 72 17.60 5.10 -4.03
C GLU A 72 16.81 5.53 -2.78
N MET A 73 15.52 5.17 -2.68
CA MET A 73 14.74 5.41 -1.47
C MET A 73 15.30 4.65 -0.26
N GLY A 74 15.73 3.41 -0.46
CA GLY A 74 16.38 2.61 0.59
C GLY A 74 17.70 3.22 1.03
N ARG A 75 18.54 3.66 0.07
CA ARG A 75 19.80 4.35 0.34
C ARG A 75 19.62 5.60 1.20
N ALA A 76 18.56 6.37 0.93
CA ALA A 76 18.25 7.62 1.63
C ALA A 76 17.40 7.41 2.90
N LEU A 77 17.00 6.17 3.22
CA LEU A 77 16.05 5.86 4.31
C LEU A 77 14.78 6.70 4.24
N LEU A 78 14.26 6.94 3.04
CA LEU A 78 13.09 7.79 2.84
C LEU A 78 11.90 7.30 3.69
N CYS A 79 11.42 8.16 4.58
CA CYS A 79 10.19 7.95 5.32
C CYS A 79 9.00 8.40 4.45
N ALA A 80 8.35 7.45 3.77
CA ALA A 80 7.18 7.71 2.94
C ALA A 80 6.35 6.43 2.76
N PRO A 81 5.03 6.54 2.53
CA PRO A 81 4.15 5.40 2.29
C PRO A 81 4.25 4.89 0.84
N TYR A 82 5.47 4.83 0.30
CA TYR A 82 5.72 4.45 -1.08
C TYR A 82 5.62 2.95 -1.30
N PHE A 83 6.29 2.15 -0.46
CA PHE A 83 6.26 0.70 -0.58
C PHE A 83 4.86 0.12 -0.39
N SER A 84 4.13 0.61 0.60
CA SER A 84 2.75 0.18 0.86
C SER A 84 1.81 0.53 -0.31
N SER A 85 1.92 1.74 -0.85
CA SER A 85 1.02 2.22 -1.91
C SER A 85 1.39 1.68 -3.29
N VAL A 86 2.66 1.83 -3.68
CA VAL A 86 3.12 1.60 -5.06
C VAL A 86 3.54 0.15 -5.29
N VAL A 87 4.13 -0.50 -4.30
CA VAL A 87 4.56 -1.91 -4.44
C VAL A 87 3.44 -2.84 -4.00
N LEU A 88 2.93 -2.72 -2.78
CA LEU A 88 1.96 -3.68 -2.26
C LEU A 88 0.57 -3.47 -2.86
N ALA A 89 -0.04 -2.32 -2.64
CA ALA A 89 -1.44 -2.08 -3.04
C ALA A 89 -1.60 -2.01 -4.56
N ALA A 90 -0.77 -1.24 -5.27
CA ALA A 90 -0.90 -1.09 -6.71
C ALA A 90 -0.70 -2.42 -7.45
N ASN A 91 0.31 -3.23 -7.08
CA ASN A 91 0.50 -4.54 -7.71
C ASN A 91 -0.63 -5.52 -7.40
N THR A 92 -1.16 -5.50 -6.17
CA THR A 92 -2.34 -6.31 -5.84
C THR A 92 -3.54 -5.96 -6.75
N LEU A 93 -3.78 -4.68 -6.98
CA LEU A 93 -4.82 -4.22 -7.91
C LEU A 93 -4.54 -4.65 -9.34
N LEU A 94 -3.32 -4.47 -9.82
CA LEU A 94 -2.92 -4.84 -11.19
C LEU A 94 -3.08 -6.34 -11.45
N LEU A 95 -2.75 -7.18 -10.47
CA LEU A 95 -2.83 -8.64 -10.57
C LEU A 95 -4.25 -9.18 -10.29
N SER A 96 -5.16 -8.36 -9.76
CA SER A 96 -6.49 -8.81 -9.33
C SER A 96 -7.41 -9.29 -10.45
N GLY A 97 -7.13 -8.89 -11.69
CA GLY A 97 -8.04 -9.14 -12.82
C GLY A 97 -9.32 -8.30 -12.80
N ASP A 98 -9.44 -7.34 -11.89
CA ASP A 98 -10.61 -6.50 -11.69
C ASP A 98 -10.42 -5.11 -12.31
N ASP A 99 -10.89 -4.93 -13.54
CA ASP A 99 -10.73 -3.66 -14.26
C ASP A 99 -11.52 -2.51 -13.60
N ALA A 100 -12.61 -2.81 -12.93
CA ALA A 100 -13.38 -1.79 -12.20
C ALA A 100 -12.58 -1.29 -10.97
N ALA A 101 -11.99 -2.20 -10.20
CA ALA A 101 -11.13 -1.84 -9.07
C ALA A 101 -9.88 -1.09 -9.51
N LYS A 102 -9.23 -1.52 -10.61
CA LYS A 102 -8.07 -0.80 -11.18
C LYS A 102 -8.44 0.64 -11.54
N LYS A 103 -9.52 0.84 -12.30
CA LYS A 103 -10.00 2.17 -12.70
C LYS A 103 -10.41 3.05 -11.51
N ALA A 104 -10.95 2.44 -10.46
CA ALA A 104 -11.38 3.16 -9.28
C ALA A 104 -10.21 3.65 -8.41
N HIS A 105 -9.11 2.89 -8.32
CA HIS A 105 -8.09 3.11 -7.29
C HIS A 105 -6.70 3.47 -7.84
N LEU A 106 -6.27 2.90 -8.98
CA LEU A 106 -4.92 3.15 -9.49
C LEU A 106 -4.65 4.61 -9.86
N PRO A 107 -5.59 5.38 -10.46
CA PRO A 107 -5.33 6.79 -10.76
C PRO A 107 -4.97 7.63 -9.55
N GLY A 108 -5.70 7.46 -8.44
CA GLY A 108 -5.40 8.18 -7.20
C GLY A 108 -4.05 7.78 -6.59
N ILE A 109 -3.66 6.50 -6.70
CA ILE A 109 -2.34 6.04 -6.25
C ILE A 109 -1.25 6.63 -7.15
N ALA A 110 -1.41 6.58 -8.47
CA ALA A 110 -0.44 7.11 -9.44
C ALA A 110 -0.20 8.62 -9.27
N ALA A 111 -1.24 9.37 -8.94
CA ALA A 111 -1.16 10.81 -8.66
C ALA A 111 -0.58 11.14 -7.28
N GLY A 112 -0.41 10.15 -6.38
CA GLY A 112 0.00 10.38 -4.99
C GLY A 112 -1.11 10.93 -4.09
N GLU A 113 -2.35 10.98 -4.58
CA GLU A 113 -3.52 11.47 -3.84
C GLU A 113 -4.06 10.41 -2.87
N THR A 114 -3.89 9.14 -3.20
CA THR A 114 -4.32 8.00 -2.39
C THR A 114 -3.12 7.28 -1.81
N ILE A 115 -2.99 7.30 -0.49
CA ILE A 115 -2.10 6.40 0.24
C ILE A 115 -2.83 5.08 0.41
N ALA A 116 -2.23 4.00 -0.07
CA ALA A 116 -2.81 2.68 -0.02
C ALA A 116 -1.88 1.68 0.67
N THR A 117 -2.45 0.61 1.19
CA THR A 117 -1.69 -0.49 1.80
C THR A 117 -2.36 -1.83 1.59
N LEU A 118 -1.62 -2.89 1.89
CA LEU A 118 -2.09 -4.27 1.86
C LEU A 118 -1.99 -4.89 3.26
N ALA A 119 -3.11 -5.36 3.77
CA ALA A 119 -3.23 -5.99 5.09
C ALA A 119 -3.44 -7.50 4.94
N THR A 120 -2.38 -8.28 5.15
CA THR A 120 -2.39 -9.75 5.05
C THR A 120 -2.08 -10.42 6.37
N THR A 121 -1.06 -9.96 7.09
CA THR A 121 -0.57 -10.60 8.32
C THR A 121 -1.57 -10.46 9.47
N GLU A 122 -1.75 -11.54 10.20
CA GLU A 122 -2.60 -11.61 11.38
C GLU A 122 -1.77 -11.87 12.66
N PRO A 123 -2.36 -11.83 13.86
CA PRO A 123 -1.61 -12.03 15.11
C PRO A 123 -0.78 -13.31 15.20
N SER A 124 -1.13 -14.35 14.43
CA SER A 124 -0.33 -15.59 14.35
C SER A 124 1.06 -15.39 13.73
N GLY A 125 1.27 -14.29 12.97
CA GLY A 125 2.51 -14.01 12.24
C GLY A 125 2.79 -14.92 11.03
N ARG A 126 1.83 -15.77 10.64
CA ARG A 126 1.99 -16.66 9.48
C ARG A 126 1.86 -15.89 8.18
N TRP A 127 2.66 -16.29 7.18
CA TRP A 127 2.68 -15.69 5.84
C TRP A 127 2.24 -16.66 4.75
N ASP A 128 1.45 -17.64 5.12
CA ASP A 128 0.82 -18.59 4.19
C ASP A 128 -0.70 -18.37 4.15
N GLU A 129 -1.37 -19.03 3.20
CA GLU A 129 -2.81 -18.94 3.05
C GLU A 129 -3.58 -19.30 4.33
N ALA A 130 -3.09 -20.27 5.08
CA ALA A 130 -3.72 -20.71 6.33
C ALA A 130 -3.56 -19.68 7.46
N GLY A 131 -2.65 -18.71 7.34
CA GLY A 131 -2.50 -17.59 8.25
C GLY A 131 -3.60 -16.52 8.10
N ILE A 132 -4.39 -16.56 7.02
CA ILE A 132 -5.50 -15.64 6.78
C ILE A 132 -6.78 -16.28 7.31
N THR A 133 -7.24 -15.82 8.47
CA THR A 133 -8.35 -16.40 9.22
C THR A 133 -9.51 -15.43 9.47
N ILE A 134 -9.29 -14.11 9.38
CA ILE A 134 -10.37 -13.15 9.57
C ILE A 134 -11.46 -13.36 8.52
N GLU A 135 -12.71 -13.12 8.93
CA GLU A 135 -13.87 -13.44 8.12
C GLU A 135 -14.42 -12.22 7.38
N ALA A 136 -14.84 -12.46 6.14
CA ALA A 136 -15.68 -11.56 5.37
C ALA A 136 -17.04 -12.20 5.11
N LYS A 137 -18.12 -11.46 5.42
CA LYS A 137 -19.51 -11.91 5.25
C LYS A 137 -20.25 -10.95 4.36
N GLY A 138 -20.94 -11.47 3.36
CA GLY A 138 -21.69 -10.67 2.40
C GLY A 138 -22.00 -11.43 1.12
N SER A 139 -22.35 -10.70 0.07
CA SER A 139 -22.65 -11.26 -1.23
C SER A 139 -22.43 -10.22 -2.32
N GLY A 140 -22.24 -10.68 -3.57
CA GLY A 140 -21.95 -9.79 -4.67
C GLY A 140 -20.64 -9.03 -4.47
N SER A 141 -20.72 -7.71 -4.44
CA SER A 141 -19.58 -6.84 -4.18
C SER A 141 -19.51 -6.34 -2.74
N ASP A 142 -20.58 -6.51 -1.94
CA ASP A 142 -20.74 -5.88 -0.64
C ASP A 142 -20.53 -6.89 0.49
N PHE A 143 -19.51 -6.61 1.29
CA PHE A 143 -19.12 -7.45 2.42
C PHE A 143 -18.90 -6.61 3.67
N THR A 144 -18.84 -7.29 4.82
CA THR A 144 -18.31 -6.74 6.06
C THR A 144 -17.20 -7.65 6.56
N ILE A 145 -16.15 -7.03 7.11
CA ILE A 145 -14.99 -7.75 7.65
C ILE A 145 -14.97 -7.62 9.18
N SER A 146 -14.63 -8.73 9.85
CA SER A 146 -14.40 -8.76 11.29
C SER A 146 -13.15 -9.55 11.60
N GLY A 147 -12.27 -8.98 12.46
CA GLY A 147 -11.02 -9.58 12.88
C GLY A 147 -9.89 -8.57 12.96
N THR A 148 -8.65 -9.05 13.08
CA THR A 148 -7.47 -8.21 13.30
C THR A 148 -6.39 -8.50 12.28
N LYS A 149 -5.81 -7.43 11.72
CA LYS A 149 -4.57 -7.46 10.94
C LYS A 149 -3.44 -6.81 11.74
N SER A 150 -2.26 -7.39 11.67
CA SER A 150 -1.06 -6.95 12.39
C SER A 150 0.05 -6.53 11.45
N PHE A 151 0.91 -5.63 11.92
CA PHE A 151 2.10 -5.17 11.20
C PHE A 151 1.80 -4.62 9.79
N VAL A 152 0.70 -3.89 9.67
CA VAL A 152 0.29 -3.32 8.38
C VAL A 152 1.09 -2.05 8.13
N LEU A 153 1.93 -2.06 7.09
CA LEU A 153 2.72 -0.90 6.69
C LEU A 153 1.81 0.28 6.36
N ASP A 154 2.10 1.44 6.96
CA ASP A 154 1.34 2.67 6.80
C ASP A 154 -0.17 2.54 7.04
N GLY A 155 -0.59 1.48 7.74
CA GLY A 155 -2.01 1.19 7.97
C GLY A 155 -2.73 2.27 8.79
N HIS A 156 -2.00 3.08 9.57
CA HIS A 156 -2.56 4.17 10.38
C HIS A 156 -2.90 5.42 9.55
N THR A 157 -2.28 5.59 8.37
CA THR A 157 -2.48 6.76 7.50
C THR A 157 -3.14 6.43 6.15
N ALA A 158 -3.21 5.16 5.76
CA ALA A 158 -3.75 4.75 4.48
C ALA A 158 -5.21 5.20 4.26
N ASN A 159 -5.48 5.75 3.09
CA ASN A 159 -6.84 6.08 2.63
C ASN A 159 -7.57 4.85 2.11
N LEU A 160 -6.83 3.95 1.47
CA LEU A 160 -7.30 2.68 0.94
C LEU A 160 -6.53 1.53 1.59
N ILE A 161 -7.25 0.57 2.15
CA ILE A 161 -6.67 -0.63 2.72
C ILE A 161 -7.19 -1.84 1.93
N ILE A 162 -6.28 -2.55 1.24
CA ILE A 162 -6.63 -3.83 0.64
C ILE A 162 -6.46 -4.91 1.70
N VAL A 163 -7.54 -5.61 2.02
CA VAL A 163 -7.58 -6.59 3.10
C VAL A 163 -7.78 -7.98 2.54
N ALA A 164 -6.91 -8.91 2.90
CA ALA A 164 -7.14 -10.33 2.66
C ALA A 164 -8.00 -10.91 3.79
N ALA A 165 -9.13 -11.48 3.44
CA ALA A 165 -10.05 -12.10 4.39
C ALA A 165 -10.69 -13.34 3.78
N ARG A 166 -11.24 -14.21 4.62
CA ARG A 166 -11.78 -15.49 4.20
C ARG A 166 -13.30 -15.42 4.08
N THR A 167 -13.81 -15.90 2.95
CA THR A 167 -15.23 -16.18 2.75
C THR A 167 -15.47 -17.70 2.72
N GLY A 168 -16.70 -18.10 2.52
CA GLY A 168 -17.03 -19.52 2.30
C GLY A 168 -16.37 -20.14 1.05
N LYS A 169 -15.87 -19.32 0.12
CA LYS A 169 -15.17 -19.75 -1.10
C LYS A 169 -13.64 -19.75 -1.00
N GLY A 170 -13.09 -19.21 0.09
CA GLY A 170 -11.65 -19.13 0.31
C GLY A 170 -11.16 -17.70 0.57
N VAL A 171 -9.84 -17.52 0.53
CA VAL A 171 -9.23 -16.20 0.69
C VAL A 171 -9.63 -15.29 -0.46
N SER A 172 -10.08 -14.10 -0.12
CA SER A 172 -10.54 -13.07 -1.05
C SER A 172 -9.93 -11.73 -0.68
N LEU A 173 -9.92 -10.79 -1.63
CA LEU A 173 -9.39 -9.44 -1.43
C LEU A 173 -10.51 -8.42 -1.39
N PHE A 174 -10.36 -7.44 -0.51
CA PHE A 174 -11.37 -6.42 -0.28
C PHE A 174 -10.75 -5.04 -0.18
N ALA A 175 -11.41 -4.05 -0.79
CA ALA A 175 -11.11 -2.64 -0.58
C ALA A 175 -11.89 -2.12 0.64
N VAL A 176 -11.17 -1.52 1.58
CA VAL A 176 -11.73 -0.87 2.77
C VAL A 176 -11.28 0.58 2.77
N ASP A 177 -12.23 1.51 2.98
CA ASP A 177 -11.91 2.91 3.19
C ASP A 177 -11.21 3.10 4.53
N GLY A 178 -10.15 3.93 4.56
CA GLY A 178 -9.40 4.21 5.79
C GLY A 178 -10.22 4.85 6.91
N ASN A 179 -11.39 5.43 6.58
CA ASN A 179 -12.34 6.01 7.53
C ASN A 179 -13.61 5.16 7.70
N ALA A 180 -13.60 3.91 7.23
CA ALA A 180 -14.76 3.03 7.33
C ALA A 180 -15.23 2.85 8.77
N SER A 181 -16.53 2.74 8.96
CA SER A 181 -17.12 2.43 10.27
C SER A 181 -16.63 1.06 10.77
N GLY A 182 -16.44 0.92 12.07
CA GLY A 182 -15.95 -0.33 12.68
C GLY A 182 -14.46 -0.59 12.53
N LEU A 183 -13.71 0.27 11.81
CA LEU A 183 -12.27 0.19 11.71
C LEU A 183 -11.59 0.98 12.83
N THR A 184 -10.74 0.29 13.61
CA THR A 184 -9.83 0.91 14.58
C THR A 184 -8.40 0.69 14.13
N ARG A 185 -7.61 1.77 14.11
CA ARG A 185 -6.20 1.76 13.67
C ARG A 185 -5.30 2.19 14.83
N THR A 186 -4.35 1.35 15.17
CA THR A 186 -3.38 1.63 16.25
C THR A 186 -1.97 1.56 15.69
N ALA A 187 -1.27 2.68 15.72
CA ALA A 187 0.15 2.73 15.36
C ALA A 187 0.97 1.88 16.33
N LEU A 188 1.92 1.11 15.80
CA LEU A 188 2.79 0.24 16.58
C LEU A 188 4.13 0.92 16.83
N SER A 189 4.72 0.67 18.00
CA SER A 189 6.12 0.98 18.26
C SER A 189 6.97 -0.11 17.61
N THR A 190 7.86 0.29 16.70
CA THR A 190 8.71 -0.61 15.93
C THR A 190 10.19 -0.30 16.17
N MET A 191 11.05 -1.32 16.00
CA MET A 191 12.49 -1.11 16.07
C MET A 191 12.95 -0.21 14.91
N ASP A 192 12.48 -0.47 13.71
CA ASP A 192 12.68 0.42 12.56
C ASP A 192 11.61 1.52 12.59
N GLN A 193 11.99 2.71 13.03
CA GLN A 193 11.10 3.86 13.12
C GLN A 193 10.91 4.57 11.77
N THR A 194 11.67 4.23 10.75
CA THR A 194 11.51 4.75 9.38
C THR A 194 10.35 4.09 8.63
N ARG A 195 9.84 2.95 9.15
CA ARG A 195 8.73 2.18 8.57
C ARG A 195 7.60 2.04 9.60
N LYS A 196 6.64 2.93 9.53
CA LYS A 196 5.48 2.89 10.42
C LYS A 196 4.58 1.69 10.09
N GLN A 197 4.12 1.02 11.12
CA GLN A 197 3.23 -0.12 11.04
C GLN A 197 2.04 0.08 11.97
N ALA A 198 0.93 -0.56 11.67
CA ALA A 198 -0.28 -0.49 12.47
C ALA A 198 -0.91 -1.86 12.72
N LYS A 199 -1.61 -1.95 13.82
CA LYS A 199 -2.64 -2.96 14.06
C LYS A 199 -3.98 -2.39 13.57
N LEU A 200 -4.71 -3.18 12.78
CA LEU A 200 -6.03 -2.83 12.28
C LEU A 200 -7.06 -3.80 12.86
N GLU A 201 -8.08 -3.28 13.51
CA GLU A 201 -9.18 -4.05 14.08
C GLU A 201 -10.47 -3.70 13.33
N PHE A 202 -11.08 -4.71 12.76
CA PHE A 202 -12.32 -4.60 11.97
C PHE A 202 -13.47 -5.18 12.77
N ASN A 203 -14.56 -4.44 12.88
CA ASN A 203 -15.80 -4.86 13.52
C ASN A 203 -16.98 -4.59 12.58
N ASN A 204 -17.39 -5.60 11.84
CA ASN A 204 -18.38 -5.49 10.77
C ASN A 204 -18.09 -4.30 9.81
N THR A 205 -16.82 -4.10 9.51
CA THR A 205 -16.35 -2.99 8.69
C THR A 205 -16.75 -3.18 7.24
N PRO A 206 -17.43 -2.22 6.60
CA PRO A 206 -17.80 -2.30 5.18
C PRO A 206 -16.60 -2.48 4.28
N ALA A 207 -16.72 -3.37 3.31
CA ALA A 207 -15.66 -3.72 2.37
C ALA A 207 -16.24 -4.07 0.99
N LYS A 208 -15.49 -3.77 -0.06
CA LYS A 208 -15.86 -4.10 -1.44
C LYS A 208 -14.94 -5.21 -1.95
N LEU A 209 -15.52 -6.26 -2.51
CA LEU A 209 -14.76 -7.33 -3.13
C LEU A 209 -13.91 -6.79 -4.28
N ILE A 210 -12.64 -7.19 -4.33
CA ILE A 210 -11.70 -6.97 -5.43
C ILE A 210 -11.45 -8.32 -6.11
N GLY A 211 -11.69 -8.39 -7.42
CA GLY A 211 -11.48 -9.60 -8.21
C GLY A 211 -12.54 -10.67 -7.94
N THR A 212 -12.12 -11.93 -8.02
CA THR A 212 -13.00 -13.08 -7.85
C THR A 212 -12.96 -13.60 -6.41
N GLU A 213 -14.13 -13.77 -5.82
CA GLU A 213 -14.27 -14.38 -4.48
C GLU A 213 -13.63 -15.77 -4.43
N GLY A 214 -12.78 -15.99 -3.42
CA GLY A 214 -12.02 -17.24 -3.24
C GLY A 214 -10.71 -17.32 -4.04
N LYS A 215 -10.35 -16.25 -4.80
CA LYS A 215 -9.13 -16.20 -5.63
C LYS A 215 -8.07 -15.22 -5.11
N GLY A 216 -8.26 -14.69 -3.92
CA GLY A 216 -7.33 -13.72 -3.36
C GLY A 216 -5.92 -14.28 -3.12
N TRP A 217 -5.80 -15.55 -2.73
CA TRP A 217 -4.48 -16.15 -2.52
C TRP A 217 -3.73 -16.35 -3.84
N ASP A 218 -4.43 -16.66 -4.94
CA ASP A 218 -3.83 -16.77 -6.27
C ASP A 218 -3.17 -15.44 -6.70
N VAL A 219 -3.71 -14.30 -6.26
CA VAL A 219 -3.14 -12.97 -6.50
C VAL A 219 -1.95 -12.71 -5.57
N LEU A 220 -2.10 -12.98 -4.27
CA LEU A 220 -1.07 -12.69 -3.26
C LEU A 220 0.18 -13.56 -3.41
N SER A 221 0.08 -14.73 -4.03
CA SER A 221 1.19 -15.67 -4.25
C SER A 221 2.04 -15.36 -5.48
N GLN A 222 1.64 -14.40 -6.31
CA GLN A 222 2.39 -13.92 -7.47
C GLN A 222 3.44 -12.88 -7.09
#